data_88bb79a361eb965202fc80386a72a584
#
_entry.id   88bb79a361eb965202fc80386a72a584
#
_cell.length_a   1.000
_cell.length_b   1.000
_cell.length_c   1.000
_cell.angle_alpha   90.00
_cell.angle_beta   90.00
_cell.angle_gamma   90.00
#
_symmetry.space_group_name_H-M   'P 1'
#
loop_
_entity.id
_entity.type
_entity.pdbx_description
1 polymer ?
#
loop_
_entity_poly.entity_id
_entity_poly.type
_entity_poly.pdbx_seq_one_letter_code
_entity_poly.pdbx_strand_id
1 'polypeptide(L)'
;MDVPTDPLSLFHAPAVRALRMDLALALRAAAHHGLGEGVCNHFSVAVPGHPEWFLLNPRGLHWSEVQGHDIVLVDARGQPLAGAHPVEPTALFIHAAVHRIAGKACVMHTHMPYATALTLTEPAGLDTTLSQNAMRFHGRLAVDADYNGLALDASEGERIARAMQGADVVFLANHGVIVCGERIAHAFDDLYYLERACQAQVLAQATGRPLRPAAPALAARVAAQSQGERLQSDLFFASLWRTLR
;
A
#
# COMPACT_ATOMS: atom_id res chain seq x y z
N MET A 1 11.42 -4.88 28.18
CA MET A 1 12.63 -4.94 27.36
C MET A 1 12.79 -3.55 26.75
N ASP A 2 13.89 -2.88 27.05
CA ASP A 2 14.15 -1.56 26.49
C ASP A 2 14.29 -1.68 24.98
N VAL A 3 13.52 -0.88 24.25
CA VAL A 3 13.61 -0.80 22.80
C VAL A 3 14.91 -0.05 22.47
N PRO A 4 15.81 -0.62 21.64
CA PRO A 4 17.05 0.05 21.28
C PRO A 4 16.77 1.42 20.66
N THR A 5 17.43 2.46 21.14
CA THR A 5 17.30 3.83 20.59
C THR A 5 18.32 4.12 19.49
N ASP A 6 19.35 3.27 19.37
CA ASP A 6 20.33 3.35 18.28
C ASP A 6 19.76 2.70 17.00
N PRO A 7 19.70 3.44 15.85
CA PRO A 7 19.11 2.96 14.60
C PRO A 7 19.73 1.65 14.09
N LEU A 8 21.05 1.49 14.20
CA LEU A 8 21.73 0.31 13.68
C LEU A 8 21.42 -0.93 14.54
N SER A 9 21.41 -0.79 15.85
CA SER A 9 21.00 -1.87 16.76
C SER A 9 19.56 -2.27 16.57
N LEU A 10 18.66 -1.28 16.36
CA LEU A 10 17.25 -1.52 16.07
C LEU A 10 17.07 -2.25 14.74
N PHE A 11 17.77 -1.83 13.69
CA PHE A 11 17.74 -2.45 12.36
C PHE A 11 18.07 -3.94 12.39
N HIS A 12 18.93 -4.36 13.31
CA HIS A 12 19.31 -5.77 13.50
C HIS A 12 18.46 -6.50 14.54
N ALA A 13 17.57 -5.80 15.26
CA ALA A 13 16.69 -6.43 16.25
C ALA A 13 15.77 -7.48 15.58
N PRO A 14 15.48 -8.62 16.24
CA PRO A 14 14.71 -9.72 15.66
C PRO A 14 13.35 -9.28 15.11
N ALA A 15 12.63 -8.40 15.81
CA ALA A 15 11.33 -7.89 15.37
C ALA A 15 11.42 -7.05 14.08
N VAL A 16 12.42 -6.16 13.97
CA VAL A 16 12.63 -5.34 12.77
C VAL A 16 13.15 -6.18 11.61
N ARG A 17 13.99 -7.18 11.91
CA ARG A 17 14.41 -8.15 10.89
C ARG A 17 13.22 -8.93 10.32
N ALA A 18 12.26 -9.35 11.15
CA ALA A 18 11.04 -10.01 10.67
C ALA A 18 10.22 -9.09 9.77
N LEU A 19 10.02 -7.81 10.16
CA LEU A 19 9.33 -6.82 9.32
C LEU A 19 10.02 -6.61 7.97
N ARG A 20 11.35 -6.56 7.93
CA ARG A 20 12.10 -6.45 6.67
C ARG A 20 11.87 -7.66 5.76
N MET A 21 11.85 -8.86 6.33
CA MET A 21 11.57 -10.09 5.58
C MET A 21 10.13 -10.12 5.04
N ASP A 22 9.16 -9.70 5.85
CA ASP A 22 7.75 -9.62 5.42
C ASP A 22 7.55 -8.55 4.34
N LEU A 23 8.20 -7.38 4.46
CA LEU A 23 8.12 -6.33 3.46
C LEU A 23 8.73 -6.78 2.12
N ALA A 24 9.88 -7.46 2.15
CA ALA A 24 10.51 -8.03 0.97
C ALA A 24 9.63 -9.13 0.33
N LEU A 25 8.97 -9.97 1.14
CA LEU A 25 8.01 -10.94 0.63
C LEU A 25 6.82 -10.25 -0.05
N ALA A 26 6.26 -9.20 0.56
CA ALA A 26 5.15 -8.45 -0.03
C ALA A 26 5.53 -7.85 -1.39
N LEU A 27 6.75 -7.32 -1.55
CA LEU A 27 7.27 -6.81 -2.83
C LEU A 27 7.37 -7.92 -3.87
N ARG A 28 7.98 -9.06 -3.52
CA ARG A 28 8.07 -10.22 -4.45
C ARG A 28 6.70 -10.76 -4.83
N ALA A 29 5.77 -10.81 -3.88
CA ALA A 29 4.39 -11.21 -4.15
C ALA A 29 3.67 -10.21 -5.05
N ALA A 30 3.88 -8.91 -4.87
CA ALA A 30 3.35 -7.88 -5.75
C ALA A 30 3.89 -8.03 -7.17
N ALA A 31 5.19 -8.26 -7.35
CA ALA A 31 5.79 -8.57 -8.65
C ALA A 31 5.18 -9.84 -9.28
N HIS A 32 5.02 -10.92 -8.49
CA HIS A 32 4.43 -12.18 -8.95
C HIS A 32 2.99 -12.00 -9.45
N HIS A 33 2.21 -11.12 -8.81
CA HIS A 33 0.83 -10.83 -9.18
C HIS A 33 0.66 -9.69 -10.19
N GLY A 34 1.76 -9.10 -10.69
CA GLY A 34 1.73 -8.00 -11.67
C GLY A 34 1.17 -6.69 -11.09
N LEU A 35 1.44 -6.43 -9.80
CA LEU A 35 0.97 -5.21 -9.11
C LEU A 35 2.00 -4.08 -9.09
N GLY A 36 3.22 -4.31 -9.59
CA GLY A 36 4.30 -3.33 -9.67
C GLY A 36 4.52 -2.82 -11.08
N GLU A 37 5.35 -1.78 -11.22
CA GLU A 37 5.72 -1.18 -12.48
C GLU A 37 7.24 -0.96 -12.56
N GLY A 38 7.94 -1.83 -13.29
CA GLY A 38 9.39 -1.77 -13.45
C GLY A 38 10.12 -1.82 -12.09
N VAL A 39 10.92 -0.78 -11.81
CA VAL A 39 11.62 -0.58 -10.53
C VAL A 39 11.01 0.59 -9.75
N CYS A 40 9.89 1.12 -10.22
CA CYS A 40 9.12 2.17 -9.57
C CYS A 40 8.17 1.59 -8.52
N ASN A 41 7.48 2.47 -7.81
CA ASN A 41 6.55 2.15 -6.73
C ASN A 41 7.24 1.71 -5.42
N HIS A 42 6.50 1.78 -4.31
CA HIS A 42 7.13 1.66 -3.00
C HIS A 42 6.20 1.12 -1.93
N PHE A 43 6.77 0.32 -1.04
CA PHE A 43 6.12 -0.19 0.17
C PHE A 43 6.92 0.20 1.38
N SER A 44 6.23 0.62 2.44
CA SER A 44 6.86 0.92 3.72
C SER A 44 6.06 0.39 4.90
N VAL A 45 6.74 0.25 6.02
CA VAL A 45 6.13 -0.08 7.30
C VAL A 45 6.82 0.69 8.42
N ALA A 46 6.04 1.33 9.29
CA ALA A 46 6.53 2.02 10.48
C ALA A 46 7.17 1.02 11.45
N VAL A 47 8.22 1.44 12.13
CA VAL A 47 8.89 0.61 13.14
C VAL A 47 8.12 0.70 14.46
N PRO A 48 7.67 -0.41 15.04
CA PRO A 48 6.95 -0.41 16.30
C PRO A 48 7.75 0.26 17.43
N GLY A 49 7.14 1.21 18.14
CA GLY A 49 7.78 2.00 19.18
C GLY A 49 8.60 3.20 18.70
N HIS A 50 8.77 3.35 17.37
CA HIS A 50 9.49 4.45 16.73
C HIS A 50 8.67 5.01 15.57
N PRO A 51 7.60 5.79 15.83
CA PRO A 51 6.69 6.28 14.78
C PRO A 51 7.36 7.25 13.80
N GLU A 52 8.53 7.78 14.16
CA GLU A 52 9.37 8.62 13.32
C GLU A 52 10.28 7.83 12.36
N TRP A 53 10.31 6.49 12.46
CA TRP A 53 11.15 5.63 11.62
C TRP A 53 10.31 4.61 10.88
N PHE A 54 10.67 4.36 9.63
CA PHE A 54 10.00 3.34 8.80
C PHE A 54 10.97 2.59 7.90
N LEU A 55 10.61 1.38 7.57
CA LEU A 55 11.30 0.53 6.60
C LEU A 55 10.74 0.82 5.21
N LEU A 56 11.61 0.89 4.20
CA LEU A 56 11.25 1.21 2.81
C LEU A 56 12.03 0.30 1.86
N ASN A 57 11.46 -0.05 0.71
CA ASN A 57 12.18 -0.79 -0.32
C ASN A 57 13.33 0.02 -0.92
N PRO A 58 14.40 -0.67 -1.38
CA PRO A 58 15.53 -0.03 -2.05
C PRO A 58 15.14 0.55 -3.41
N ARG A 59 15.87 1.59 -3.84
CA ARG A 59 15.78 2.12 -5.19
C ARG A 59 16.54 1.25 -6.19
N GLY A 60 15.96 1.01 -7.36
CA GLY A 60 16.63 0.43 -8.51
C GLY A 60 16.68 -1.10 -8.54
N LEU A 61 16.17 -1.79 -7.51
CA LEU A 61 15.96 -3.23 -7.54
C LEU A 61 14.55 -3.55 -8.04
N HIS A 62 14.45 -4.53 -8.94
CA HIS A 62 13.14 -5.08 -9.31
C HIS A 62 12.53 -5.82 -8.12
N TRP A 63 11.24 -5.66 -7.89
CA TRP A 63 10.59 -6.21 -6.70
C TRP A 63 10.73 -7.73 -6.55
N SER A 64 10.86 -8.48 -7.66
CA SER A 64 11.07 -9.93 -7.62
C SER A 64 12.42 -10.36 -7.02
N GLU A 65 13.41 -9.47 -6.98
CA GLU A 65 14.76 -9.77 -6.46
C GLU A 65 14.99 -9.28 -5.04
N VAL A 66 14.12 -8.38 -4.52
CA VAL A 66 14.29 -7.77 -3.20
C VAL A 66 14.26 -8.80 -2.08
N GLN A 67 15.29 -8.76 -1.24
CA GLN A 67 15.42 -9.58 -0.04
C GLN A 67 15.33 -8.73 1.23
N GLY A 68 15.12 -9.36 2.38
CA GLY A 68 15.00 -8.63 3.65
C GLY A 68 16.25 -7.81 4.02
N HIS A 69 17.44 -8.15 3.52
CA HIS A 69 18.66 -7.38 3.78
C HIS A 69 18.78 -6.12 2.90
N ASP A 70 18.01 -6.02 1.82
CA ASP A 70 17.99 -4.86 0.92
C ASP A 70 17.11 -3.72 1.46
N ILE A 71 16.15 -4.04 2.33
CA ILE A 71 15.23 -3.06 2.92
C ILE A 71 16.01 -2.05 3.75
N VAL A 72 15.67 -0.76 3.60
CA VAL A 72 16.35 0.38 4.22
C VAL A 72 15.52 0.94 5.37
N LEU A 73 16.15 1.27 6.48
CA LEU A 73 15.56 2.04 7.58
C LEU A 73 15.77 3.54 7.31
N VAL A 74 14.71 4.32 7.38
CA VAL A 74 14.73 5.77 7.15
C VAL A 74 14.02 6.52 8.28
N ASP A 75 14.39 7.78 8.48
CA ASP A 75 13.69 8.66 9.40
C ASP A 75 12.50 9.40 8.74
N ALA A 76 11.76 10.18 9.54
CA ALA A 76 10.61 10.96 9.08
C ALA A 76 10.98 12.09 8.09
N ARG A 77 12.27 12.39 7.91
CA ARG A 77 12.78 13.32 6.91
C ARG A 77 13.26 12.61 5.65
N GLY A 78 13.16 11.27 5.64
CA GLY A 78 13.61 10.44 4.54
C GLY A 78 15.11 10.20 4.50
N GLN A 79 15.83 10.46 5.61
CA GLN A 79 17.26 10.18 5.67
C GLN A 79 17.50 8.71 5.97
N PRO A 80 18.32 8.00 5.19
CA PRO A 80 18.70 6.63 5.50
C PRO A 80 19.45 6.56 6.86
N LEU A 81 18.96 5.72 7.76
CA LEU A 81 19.55 5.47 9.07
C LEU A 81 20.34 4.17 9.08
N ALA A 82 19.88 3.14 8.33
CA ALA A 82 20.57 1.87 8.18
C ALA A 82 20.10 1.17 6.88
N GLY A 83 20.97 0.32 6.33
CA GLY A 83 20.78 -0.37 5.04
C GLY A 83 21.87 0.03 4.05
N ALA A 84 22.04 -0.76 2.97
CA ALA A 84 23.13 -0.58 2.01
C ALA A 84 22.69 0.14 0.72
N HIS A 85 21.40 0.31 0.50
CA HIS A 85 20.85 0.82 -0.76
C HIS A 85 20.36 2.26 -0.65
N PRO A 86 20.39 3.03 -1.75
CA PRO A 86 19.68 4.30 -1.83
C PRO A 86 18.16 4.08 -1.82
N VAL A 87 17.40 5.11 -1.48
CA VAL A 87 15.95 5.14 -1.51
C VAL A 87 15.45 6.14 -2.57
N GLU A 88 14.23 5.92 -3.04
CA GLU A 88 13.61 6.81 -4.04
C GLU A 88 13.11 8.10 -3.36
N PRO A 89 13.50 9.31 -3.84
CA PRO A 89 13.06 10.56 -3.23
C PRO A 89 11.53 10.75 -3.18
N THR A 90 10.83 10.39 -4.26
CA THR A 90 9.35 10.50 -4.30
C THR A 90 8.69 9.59 -3.29
N ALA A 91 9.25 8.39 -3.09
CA ALA A 91 8.83 7.46 -2.04
C ALA A 91 8.95 8.07 -0.65
N LEU A 92 10.09 8.71 -0.37
CA LEU A 92 10.35 9.32 0.92
C LEU A 92 9.30 10.36 1.28
N PHE A 93 9.02 11.31 0.38
CA PHE A 93 8.09 12.40 0.67
C PHE A 93 6.66 11.90 0.86
N ILE A 94 6.19 10.97 0.03
CA ILE A 94 4.84 10.41 0.15
C ILE A 94 4.72 9.57 1.43
N HIS A 95 5.62 8.60 1.64
CA HIS A 95 5.52 7.66 2.76
C HIS A 95 5.74 8.33 4.11
N ALA A 96 6.74 9.21 4.24
CA ALA A 96 6.98 9.98 5.46
C ALA A 96 5.75 10.82 5.85
N ALA A 97 5.09 11.47 4.87
CA ALA A 97 3.89 12.24 5.12
C ALA A 97 2.70 11.34 5.52
N VAL A 98 2.48 10.21 4.85
CA VAL A 98 1.40 9.28 5.16
C VAL A 98 1.57 8.66 6.54
N HIS A 99 2.79 8.24 6.91
CA HIS A 99 3.06 7.75 8.26
C HIS A 99 2.83 8.82 9.32
N ARG A 100 3.35 10.04 9.12
CA ARG A 100 3.31 11.14 10.09
C ARG A 100 1.94 11.80 10.21
N ILE A 101 1.28 12.11 9.09
CA ILE A 101 0.05 12.92 9.06
C ILE A 101 -1.18 12.03 9.13
N ALA A 102 -1.23 10.96 8.33
CA ALA A 102 -2.37 10.04 8.30
C ALA A 102 -2.26 8.92 9.34
N GLY A 103 -1.12 8.79 10.05
CA GLY A 103 -0.92 7.82 11.13
C GLY A 103 -0.96 6.35 10.67
N LYS A 104 -0.67 6.07 9.42
CA LYS A 104 -0.76 4.71 8.85
C LYS A 104 0.49 3.89 9.18
N ALA A 105 0.30 2.65 9.66
CA ALA A 105 1.40 1.77 10.04
C ALA A 105 2.10 1.12 8.84
N CYS A 106 1.34 0.70 7.82
CA CYS A 106 1.88 0.13 6.58
C CYS A 106 1.29 0.88 5.38
N VAL A 107 2.13 1.21 4.40
CA VAL A 107 1.76 1.99 3.21
C VAL A 107 2.30 1.29 1.97
N MET A 108 1.43 1.01 1.01
CA MET A 108 1.76 0.39 -0.27
C MET A 108 1.26 1.29 -1.40
N HIS A 109 2.18 1.82 -2.19
CA HIS A 109 1.87 2.64 -3.36
C HIS A 109 2.25 1.89 -4.63
N THR A 110 1.30 1.80 -5.57
CA THR A 110 1.49 1.13 -6.85
C THR A 110 0.74 1.82 -7.99
N HIS A 111 1.24 1.56 -9.21
CA HIS A 111 0.54 1.85 -10.46
C HIS A 111 -0.04 0.56 -11.06
N MET A 112 -0.64 -0.31 -10.25
CA MET A 112 -1.22 -1.56 -10.72
C MET A 112 -2.30 -1.32 -11.78
N PRO A 113 -2.34 -2.14 -12.87
CA PRO A 113 -2.98 -1.77 -14.14
C PRO A 113 -4.44 -1.35 -14.06
N TYR A 114 -5.28 -2.13 -13.38
CA TYR A 114 -6.72 -1.87 -13.37
C TYR A 114 -7.12 -0.78 -12.39
N ALA A 115 -6.47 -0.70 -11.23
CA ALA A 115 -6.71 0.39 -10.31
C ALA A 115 -6.24 1.72 -10.90
N THR A 116 -5.07 1.75 -11.55
CA THR A 116 -4.58 2.94 -12.26
C THR A 116 -5.53 3.33 -13.40
N ALA A 117 -6.06 2.38 -14.18
CA ALA A 117 -7.05 2.69 -15.22
C ALA A 117 -8.27 3.43 -14.67
N LEU A 118 -8.71 3.10 -13.45
CA LEU A 118 -9.83 3.80 -12.80
C LEU A 118 -9.46 5.18 -12.25
N THR A 119 -8.18 5.51 -12.11
CA THR A 119 -7.75 6.89 -11.79
C THR A 119 -7.85 7.84 -12.99
N LEU A 120 -8.01 7.28 -14.20
CA LEU A 120 -8.09 8.01 -15.47
C LEU A 120 -9.55 8.28 -15.91
N THR A 121 -10.52 7.91 -15.08
CA THR A 121 -11.95 8.07 -15.41
C THR A 121 -12.59 9.21 -14.62
N GLU A 122 -13.77 9.67 -15.08
CA GLU A 122 -14.60 10.64 -14.35
C GLU A 122 -16.01 10.04 -14.15
N PRO A 123 -16.44 9.79 -12.92
CA PRO A 123 -15.68 9.91 -11.67
C PRO A 123 -14.56 8.88 -11.58
N ALA A 124 -13.47 9.26 -10.91
CA ALA A 124 -12.34 8.35 -10.67
C ALA A 124 -12.65 7.36 -9.54
N GLY A 125 -12.03 6.17 -9.62
CA GLY A 125 -12.02 5.19 -8.54
C GLY A 125 -12.98 4.01 -8.70
N LEU A 126 -13.05 3.22 -7.65
CA LEU A 126 -13.82 1.98 -7.58
C LEU A 126 -15.25 2.23 -7.11
N ASP A 127 -16.24 1.74 -7.84
CA ASP A 127 -17.62 1.62 -7.32
C ASP A 127 -17.68 0.42 -6.36
N THR A 128 -17.75 0.72 -5.08
CA THR A 128 -17.73 -0.27 -4.00
C THR A 128 -19.03 -1.08 -3.89
N THR A 129 -20.00 -0.88 -4.78
CA THR A 129 -21.28 -1.62 -4.77
C THR A 129 -21.35 -2.73 -5.82
N LEU A 130 -20.35 -2.83 -6.73
CA LEU A 130 -20.43 -3.70 -7.91
C LEU A 130 -20.09 -5.17 -7.65
N SER A 131 -19.23 -5.48 -6.71
CA SER A 131 -18.83 -6.86 -6.45
C SER A 131 -18.48 -7.10 -4.98
N GLN A 132 -18.45 -8.37 -4.55
CA GLN A 132 -18.05 -8.71 -3.19
C GLN A 132 -16.65 -8.17 -2.86
N ASN A 133 -15.69 -8.26 -3.78
CA ASN A 133 -14.35 -7.72 -3.57
C ASN A 133 -14.37 -6.19 -3.49
N ALA A 134 -15.17 -5.51 -4.29
CA ALA A 134 -15.34 -4.06 -4.22
C ALA A 134 -15.99 -3.62 -2.90
N MET A 135 -16.99 -4.36 -2.42
CA MET A 135 -17.68 -4.06 -1.16
C MET A 135 -16.76 -4.10 0.07
N ARG A 136 -15.63 -4.84 0.04
CA ARG A 136 -14.61 -4.83 1.12
C ARG A 136 -14.14 -3.42 1.44
N PHE A 137 -14.15 -2.52 0.46
CA PHE A 137 -13.63 -1.16 0.54
C PHE A 137 -14.70 -0.10 0.79
N HIS A 138 -15.97 -0.49 0.96
CA HIS A 138 -17.07 0.45 1.16
C HIS A 138 -16.85 1.27 2.44
N GLY A 139 -16.85 2.61 2.30
CA GLY A 139 -16.56 3.55 3.39
C GLY A 139 -15.08 3.70 3.75
N ARG A 140 -14.15 3.09 2.99
CA ARG A 140 -12.70 3.11 3.24
C ARG A 140 -11.89 3.73 2.10
N LEU A 141 -12.56 4.25 1.07
CA LEU A 141 -11.94 4.86 -0.11
C LEU A 141 -11.98 6.38 -0.03
N ALA A 142 -10.90 7.01 -0.50
CA ALA A 142 -10.87 8.42 -0.90
C ALA A 142 -10.37 8.53 -2.34
N VAL A 143 -10.68 9.65 -2.97
CA VAL A 143 -10.14 10.04 -4.27
C VAL A 143 -9.44 11.38 -4.10
N ASP A 144 -8.17 11.43 -4.45
CA ASP A 144 -7.42 12.67 -4.61
C ASP A 144 -7.54 13.08 -6.09
N ALA A 145 -8.35 14.09 -6.36
CA ALA A 145 -8.64 14.55 -7.71
C ALA A 145 -7.53 15.41 -8.32
N ASP A 146 -6.57 15.86 -7.50
CA ASP A 146 -5.52 16.77 -7.93
C ASP A 146 -4.22 16.01 -8.23
N TYR A 147 -3.68 16.20 -9.43
CA TYR A 147 -2.37 15.70 -9.82
C TYR A 147 -1.44 16.88 -10.12
N ASN A 148 -0.42 17.09 -9.28
CA ASN A 148 0.52 18.22 -9.39
C ASN A 148 1.90 17.81 -9.93
N GLY A 149 2.04 16.60 -10.47
CA GLY A 149 3.30 16.05 -10.94
C GLY A 149 3.99 15.15 -9.93
N LEU A 150 5.30 14.96 -10.08
CA LEU A 150 6.06 14.08 -9.19
C LEU A 150 6.24 14.72 -7.80
N ALA A 151 6.12 13.89 -6.75
CA ALA A 151 6.35 14.32 -5.36
C ALA A 151 7.86 14.50 -5.10
N LEU A 152 8.42 15.61 -5.55
CA LEU A 152 9.85 15.94 -5.41
C LEU A 152 10.17 16.74 -4.15
N ASP A 153 9.16 17.09 -3.36
CA ASP A 153 9.29 17.79 -2.08
C ASP A 153 8.21 17.35 -1.08
N ALA A 154 8.32 17.86 0.16
CA ALA A 154 7.41 17.49 1.23
C ALA A 154 5.97 18.01 1.02
N SER A 155 5.76 19.08 0.28
CA SER A 155 4.45 19.72 0.11
C SER A 155 3.46 18.82 -0.60
N GLU A 156 3.90 18.13 -1.66
CA GLU A 156 3.05 17.20 -2.40
C GLU A 156 2.74 15.95 -1.58
N GLY A 157 3.72 15.37 -0.89
CA GLY A 157 3.49 14.25 0.03
C GLY A 157 2.48 14.60 1.14
N GLU A 158 2.59 15.79 1.71
CA GLU A 158 1.66 16.27 2.73
C GLU A 158 0.24 16.52 2.18
N ARG A 159 0.13 17.04 0.96
CA ARG A 159 -1.15 17.22 0.27
C ARG A 159 -1.86 15.88 0.10
N ILE A 160 -1.14 14.88 -0.43
CA ILE A 160 -1.66 13.51 -0.61
C ILE A 160 -2.10 12.93 0.74
N ALA A 161 -1.27 13.02 1.78
CA ALA A 161 -1.61 12.50 3.10
C ALA A 161 -2.87 13.16 3.70
N ARG A 162 -3.09 14.46 3.47
CA ARG A 162 -4.33 15.15 3.90
C ARG A 162 -5.54 14.74 3.06
N ALA A 163 -5.37 14.50 1.74
CA ALA A 163 -6.44 14.04 0.86
C ALA A 163 -6.99 12.66 1.25
N MET A 164 -6.22 11.85 1.99
CA MET A 164 -6.69 10.55 2.51
C MET A 164 -7.91 10.66 3.42
N GLN A 165 -8.08 11.76 4.17
CA GLN A 165 -9.24 11.99 5.06
C GLN A 165 -9.54 10.82 6.01
N GLY A 166 -8.51 10.08 6.44
CA GLY A 166 -8.64 8.90 7.27
C GLY A 166 -8.89 7.58 6.53
N ALA A 167 -9.16 7.60 5.22
CA ALA A 167 -9.33 6.40 4.41
C ALA A 167 -8.09 5.49 4.44
N ASP A 168 -8.29 4.21 4.16
CA ASP A 168 -7.20 3.23 4.03
C ASP A 168 -6.74 3.07 2.59
N VAL A 169 -7.59 3.43 1.62
CA VAL A 169 -7.30 3.33 0.19
C VAL A 169 -7.55 4.68 -0.46
N VAL A 170 -6.60 5.15 -1.26
CA VAL A 170 -6.73 6.39 -2.02
C VAL A 170 -6.42 6.15 -3.48
N PHE A 171 -7.33 6.57 -4.35
CA PHE A 171 -7.11 6.69 -5.79
C PHE A 171 -6.53 8.08 -6.06
N LEU A 172 -5.33 8.13 -6.60
CA LEU A 172 -4.65 9.36 -6.99
C LEU A 172 -4.95 9.62 -8.48
N ALA A 173 -5.69 10.66 -8.81
CA ALA A 173 -6.05 10.97 -10.20
C ALA A 173 -4.82 11.02 -11.11
N ASN A 174 -4.91 10.38 -12.28
CA ASN A 174 -3.84 10.30 -13.29
C ASN A 174 -2.51 9.69 -12.80
N HIS A 175 -2.52 8.91 -11.68
CA HIS A 175 -1.28 8.45 -11.09
C HIS A 175 -1.33 6.96 -10.72
N GLY A 176 -2.01 6.61 -9.66
CA GLY A 176 -2.05 5.25 -9.12
C GLY A 176 -2.83 5.19 -7.82
N VAL A 177 -2.48 4.27 -6.93
CA VAL A 177 -3.19 4.08 -5.66
C VAL A 177 -2.24 3.99 -4.47
N ILE A 178 -2.75 4.39 -3.30
CA ILE A 178 -2.15 4.10 -2.01
C ILE A 178 -3.09 3.18 -1.24
N VAL A 179 -2.55 2.08 -0.70
CA VAL A 179 -3.27 1.15 0.18
C VAL A 179 -2.54 1.06 1.50
N CYS A 180 -3.27 1.26 2.60
CA CYS A 180 -2.74 1.25 3.94
C CYS A 180 -3.35 0.13 4.78
N GLY A 181 -2.61 -0.31 5.79
CA GLY A 181 -3.08 -1.30 6.75
C GLY A 181 -2.33 -1.21 8.07
N GLU A 182 -2.85 -1.87 9.09
CA GLU A 182 -2.20 -1.96 10.41
C GLU A 182 -0.95 -2.85 10.38
N ARG A 183 -0.90 -3.81 9.44
CA ARG A 183 0.20 -4.76 9.26
C ARG A 183 0.43 -5.02 7.78
N ILE A 184 1.62 -5.48 7.41
CA ILE A 184 1.99 -5.82 6.03
C ILE A 184 0.99 -6.82 5.43
N ALA A 185 0.62 -7.87 6.15
CA ALA A 185 -0.34 -8.87 5.67
C ALA A 185 -1.71 -8.27 5.33
N HIS A 186 -2.22 -7.33 6.14
CA HIS A 186 -3.50 -6.68 5.92
C HIS A 186 -3.44 -5.69 4.74
N ALA A 187 -2.37 -4.89 4.65
CA ALA A 187 -2.18 -3.97 3.53
C ALA A 187 -2.03 -4.72 2.21
N PHE A 188 -1.27 -5.82 2.20
CA PHE A 188 -1.06 -6.64 0.99
C PHE A 188 -2.34 -7.35 0.54
N ASP A 189 -3.13 -7.90 1.47
CA ASP A 189 -4.43 -8.51 1.17
C ASP A 189 -5.38 -7.47 0.54
N ASP A 190 -5.47 -6.27 1.14
CA ASP A 190 -6.29 -5.19 0.60
C ASP A 190 -5.74 -4.73 -0.78
N LEU A 191 -4.43 -4.62 -0.99
CA LEU A 191 -3.82 -4.28 -2.28
C LEU A 191 -4.20 -5.30 -3.37
N TYR A 192 -4.05 -6.59 -3.08
CA TYR A 192 -4.38 -7.67 -4.01
C TYR A 192 -5.86 -7.64 -4.40
N TYR A 193 -6.76 -7.57 -3.41
CA TYR A 193 -8.20 -7.57 -3.68
C TYR A 193 -8.70 -6.26 -4.30
N LEU A 194 -8.01 -5.13 -4.05
CA LEU A 194 -8.32 -3.87 -4.73
C LEU A 194 -8.13 -4.01 -6.23
N GLU A 195 -6.98 -4.53 -6.67
CA GLU A 195 -6.71 -4.75 -8.08
C GLU A 195 -7.71 -5.73 -8.70
N ARG A 196 -8.08 -6.82 -8.01
CA ARG A 196 -9.10 -7.76 -8.49
C ARG A 196 -10.48 -7.12 -8.61
N ALA A 197 -10.84 -6.22 -7.69
CA ALA A 197 -12.10 -5.47 -7.76
C ALA A 197 -12.11 -4.50 -8.93
N CYS A 198 -11.02 -3.75 -9.12
CA CYS A 198 -10.84 -2.82 -10.25
C CYS A 198 -10.86 -3.56 -11.58
N GLN A 199 -10.17 -4.70 -11.69
CA GLN A 199 -10.20 -5.55 -12.87
C GLN A 199 -11.62 -5.96 -13.24
N ALA A 200 -12.40 -6.43 -12.26
CA ALA A 200 -13.77 -6.84 -12.49
C ALA A 200 -14.64 -5.66 -12.96
N GLN A 201 -14.48 -4.48 -12.38
CA GLN A 201 -15.21 -3.27 -12.81
C GLN A 201 -14.84 -2.87 -14.23
N VAL A 202 -13.55 -2.75 -14.57
CA VAL A 202 -13.09 -2.36 -15.91
C VAL A 202 -13.60 -3.33 -16.97
N LEU A 203 -13.51 -4.64 -16.72
CA LEU A 203 -13.99 -5.67 -17.64
C LEU A 203 -15.52 -5.63 -17.78
N ALA A 204 -16.26 -5.39 -16.69
CA ALA A 204 -17.72 -5.25 -16.76
C ALA A 204 -18.14 -4.01 -17.56
N GLN A 205 -17.47 -2.87 -17.33
CA GLN A 205 -17.70 -1.62 -18.09
C GLN A 205 -17.40 -1.81 -19.59
N ALA A 206 -16.33 -2.54 -19.94
CA ALA A 206 -15.94 -2.81 -21.32
C ALA A 206 -16.99 -3.62 -22.12
N THR A 207 -17.93 -4.30 -21.45
CA THR A 207 -19.03 -5.01 -22.13
C THR A 207 -20.07 -4.08 -22.76
N GLY A 208 -20.11 -2.81 -22.36
CA GLY A 208 -21.14 -1.84 -22.76
C GLY A 208 -22.55 -2.13 -22.18
N ARG A 209 -22.68 -3.15 -21.33
CA ARG A 209 -23.97 -3.48 -20.68
C ARG A 209 -24.15 -2.63 -19.42
N PRO A 210 -25.42 -2.32 -19.03
CA PRO A 210 -25.68 -1.67 -17.75
C PRO A 210 -25.08 -2.47 -16.58
N LEU A 211 -24.40 -1.78 -15.68
CA LEU A 211 -23.88 -2.38 -14.46
C LEU A 211 -25.02 -2.64 -13.46
N ARG A 212 -24.82 -3.59 -12.55
CA ARG A 212 -25.80 -3.99 -11.53
C ARG A 212 -25.25 -3.72 -10.13
N PRO A 213 -25.31 -2.48 -9.62
CA PRO A 213 -24.85 -2.17 -8.28
C PRO A 213 -25.75 -2.83 -7.22
N ALA A 214 -25.16 -3.22 -6.11
CA ALA A 214 -25.88 -3.66 -4.93
C ALA A 214 -26.35 -2.46 -4.09
N ALA A 215 -27.30 -2.67 -3.19
CA ALA A 215 -27.73 -1.64 -2.25
C ALA A 215 -26.55 -1.21 -1.33
N PRO A 216 -26.36 0.09 -1.04
CA PRO A 216 -25.29 0.56 -0.17
C PRO A 216 -25.26 -0.10 1.21
N ALA A 217 -26.43 -0.38 1.78
CA ALA A 217 -26.54 -1.11 3.06
C ALA A 217 -25.95 -2.54 3.00
N LEU A 218 -26.04 -3.22 1.85
CA LEU A 218 -25.39 -4.51 1.64
C LEU A 218 -23.87 -4.33 1.55
N ALA A 219 -23.39 -3.33 0.82
CA ALA A 219 -21.96 -3.04 0.72
C ALA A 219 -21.35 -2.72 2.09
N ALA A 220 -22.00 -1.89 2.89
CA ALA A 220 -21.56 -1.59 4.26
C ALA A 220 -21.50 -2.85 5.15
N ARG A 221 -22.49 -3.74 5.06
CA ARG A 221 -22.48 -5.01 5.79
C ARG A 221 -21.31 -5.91 5.38
N VAL A 222 -21.06 -6.06 4.07
CA VAL A 222 -19.95 -6.88 3.56
C VAL A 222 -18.61 -6.27 3.97
N ALA A 223 -18.46 -4.94 3.95
CA ALA A 223 -17.26 -4.27 4.44
C ALA A 223 -16.98 -4.63 5.91
N ALA A 224 -17.99 -4.52 6.78
CA ALA A 224 -17.86 -4.86 8.20
C ALA A 224 -17.49 -6.34 8.40
N GLN A 225 -18.11 -7.27 7.66
CA GLN A 225 -17.77 -8.68 7.68
C GLN A 225 -16.33 -8.95 7.27
N SER A 226 -15.87 -8.31 6.17
CA SER A 226 -14.48 -8.44 5.69
C SER A 226 -13.45 -7.92 6.69
N GLN A 227 -13.76 -6.83 7.40
CA GLN A 227 -12.89 -6.33 8.47
C GLN A 227 -12.85 -7.30 9.69
N GLY A 228 -13.95 -8.00 9.98
CA GLY A 228 -13.99 -9.02 11.03
C GLY A 228 -13.22 -10.30 10.68
N GLU A 229 -12.97 -10.58 9.41
CA GLU A 229 -12.35 -11.83 8.92
C GLU A 229 -10.85 -11.63 8.55
N ARG A 230 -10.13 -10.77 9.28
CA ARG A 230 -8.69 -10.49 9.01
C ARG A 230 -7.78 -11.72 9.18
N LEU A 231 -8.25 -12.79 9.80
CA LEU A 231 -7.55 -14.08 9.79
C LEU A 231 -7.28 -14.57 8.36
N GLN A 232 -8.19 -14.31 7.41
CA GLN A 232 -7.98 -14.68 6.00
C GLN A 232 -6.79 -13.93 5.39
N SER A 233 -6.57 -12.66 5.75
CA SER A 233 -5.40 -11.89 5.32
C SER A 233 -4.10 -12.53 5.82
N ASP A 234 -4.08 -12.97 7.08
CA ASP A 234 -2.91 -13.66 7.67
C ASP A 234 -2.65 -15.01 7.00
N LEU A 235 -3.70 -15.80 6.75
CA LEU A 235 -3.58 -17.09 6.05
C LEU A 235 -3.10 -16.92 4.60
N PHE A 236 -3.58 -15.90 3.90
CA PHE A 236 -3.11 -15.57 2.56
C PHE A 236 -1.63 -15.19 2.60
N PHE A 237 -1.22 -14.29 3.47
CA PHE A 237 0.17 -13.88 3.60
C PHE A 237 1.10 -15.04 4.01
N ALA A 238 0.65 -15.90 4.93
CA ALA A 238 1.37 -17.12 5.29
C ALA A 238 1.51 -18.11 4.10
N SER A 239 0.55 -18.12 3.16
CA SER A 239 0.67 -18.93 1.95
C SER A 239 1.78 -18.42 1.02
N LEU A 240 1.98 -17.10 0.94
CA LEU A 240 3.07 -16.50 0.14
C LEU A 240 4.44 -16.94 0.66
N TRP A 241 4.63 -17.03 1.97
CA TRP A 241 5.84 -17.59 2.58
C TRP A 241 6.14 -19.03 2.16
N ARG A 242 5.13 -19.82 1.84
CA ARG A 242 5.31 -21.21 1.38
C ARG A 242 5.56 -21.31 -0.12
N THR A 243 5.05 -20.37 -0.91
CA THR A 243 5.01 -20.46 -2.38
C THR A 243 6.02 -19.56 -3.08
N LEU A 244 6.48 -18.48 -2.44
CA LEU A 244 7.38 -17.47 -3.03
C LEU A 244 8.70 -17.34 -2.25
N ARG A 245 9.30 -18.46 -1.86
CA ARG A 245 10.59 -18.50 -1.16
C ARG A 245 11.75 -18.07 -2.07
#